data_2eef46343c699f9899bf1bb8b20d0bdf
#
_entry.id   2eef46343c699f9899bf1bb8b20d0bdf
#
_cell.length_a   1.000
_cell.length_b   1.000
_cell.length_c   1.000
_cell.angle_alpha   90.00
_cell.angle_beta   90.00
_cell.angle_gamma   90.00
#
_symmetry.space_group_name_H-M   'P 1'
#
loop_
_entity.id
_entity.type
_entity.pdbx_description
1 polymer ?
#
loop_
_entity_poly.entity_id
_entity_poly.type
_entity_poly.pdbx_seq_one_letter_code
_entity_poly.pdbx_strand_id
1 'polypeptide(L)'
;SKMRQHNGGKGCKPSYTCGLHSRCGGDVCSTHFIKQYLIEATVLADIQAKSRMVLREADAKARFMAYKSRQHENRSAEEKKREAEVKKRLDELDKLIQGIYEDKVLGRVPEDVCINLLEKYSTEKKSLSAEYEVILEREKADKKDEADVDEFMSRLRKYAGATELTREMCLDLIGYVTVDENTGRTKPRKIHIYYKFLDKELADKHNALA
;
A
#
# COMPACT_ATOMS: atom_id res chain seq x y z
N SER A 1 -5.49 6.15 -19.20
CA SER A 1 -6.12 7.37 -19.70
C SER A 1 -7.35 7.72 -18.88
N LYS A 2 -7.54 9.00 -18.51
CA LYS A 2 -8.71 9.46 -17.76
C LYS A 2 -9.99 9.34 -18.61
N MET A 3 -11.07 8.88 -17.98
CA MET A 3 -12.38 8.87 -18.62
C MET A 3 -13.03 10.26 -18.54
N ARG A 4 -13.80 10.61 -19.58
CA ARG A 4 -14.58 11.85 -19.66
C ARG A 4 -16.06 11.54 -19.48
N GLN A 5 -16.73 12.33 -18.66
CA GLN A 5 -18.18 12.26 -18.50
C GLN A 5 -18.88 12.95 -19.67
N HIS A 6 -19.86 12.29 -20.21
CA HIS A 6 -20.81 12.85 -21.15
C HIS A 6 -22.19 12.90 -20.49
N ASN A 7 -22.69 14.11 -20.29
CA ASN A 7 -24.05 14.34 -19.86
C ASN A 7 -24.94 14.03 -21.06
N GLY A 8 -25.65 12.93 -21.04
CA GLY A 8 -26.51 12.53 -22.17
C GLY A 8 -27.44 13.67 -22.60
N GLY A 9 -27.64 13.83 -23.93
CA GLY A 9 -28.66 14.70 -24.47
C GLY A 9 -30.07 14.22 -24.11
N LYS A 10 -31.16 14.95 -24.60
CA LYS A 10 -32.55 14.56 -24.33
C LYS A 10 -32.75 13.06 -24.52
N GLY A 11 -33.09 12.34 -23.45
CA GLY A 11 -33.34 10.89 -23.43
C GLY A 11 -32.17 9.95 -23.27
N CYS A 12 -30.91 10.44 -23.22
CA CYS A 12 -29.73 9.60 -23.01
C CYS A 12 -29.22 9.69 -21.56
N LYS A 13 -28.98 8.54 -20.95
CA LYS A 13 -28.37 8.49 -19.59
C LYS A 13 -26.89 8.89 -19.61
N PRO A 14 -26.40 9.61 -18.61
CA PRO A 14 -25.00 9.99 -18.51
C PRO A 14 -24.06 8.79 -18.60
N SER A 15 -22.87 9.00 -19.19
CA SER A 15 -21.89 7.94 -19.45
C SER A 15 -20.46 8.47 -19.36
N TYR A 16 -19.52 7.56 -19.20
CA TYR A 16 -18.10 7.84 -19.26
C TYR A 16 -17.47 7.20 -20.50
N THR A 17 -16.62 7.94 -21.20
CA THR A 17 -15.86 7.47 -22.36
C THR A 17 -14.36 7.72 -22.16
N CYS A 18 -13.54 6.88 -22.78
CA CYS A 18 -12.08 7.04 -22.72
C CYS A 18 -11.64 8.34 -23.40
N GLY A 19 -10.95 9.20 -22.65
CA GLY A 19 -10.44 10.47 -23.19
C GLY A 19 -9.38 10.30 -24.25
N LEU A 20 -8.60 9.21 -24.25
CA LEU A 20 -7.61 8.90 -25.26
C LEU A 20 -8.29 8.47 -26.57
N HIS A 21 -9.25 7.55 -26.49
CA HIS A 21 -10.02 7.13 -27.64
C HIS A 21 -10.77 8.30 -28.30
N SER A 22 -11.37 9.20 -27.49
CA SER A 22 -12.05 10.40 -28.01
C SER A 22 -11.13 11.37 -28.76
N ARG A 23 -9.83 11.39 -28.44
CA ARG A 23 -8.86 12.31 -29.07
C ARG A 23 -8.10 11.70 -30.24
N CYS A 24 -7.73 10.42 -30.13
CA CYS A 24 -6.79 9.76 -31.02
C CYS A 24 -7.41 8.66 -31.89
N GLY A 25 -8.70 8.34 -31.66
CA GLY A 25 -9.41 7.30 -32.43
C GLY A 25 -9.10 5.87 -32.00
N GLY A 26 -9.62 4.91 -32.78
CA GLY A 26 -9.57 3.47 -32.50
C GLY A 26 -8.18 2.83 -32.66
N ASP A 27 -7.30 3.44 -33.42
CA ASP A 27 -5.96 2.90 -33.71
C ASP A 27 -5.02 2.96 -32.49
N VAL A 28 -5.28 3.91 -31.58
CA VAL A 28 -4.44 4.14 -30.40
C VAL A 28 -5.03 3.54 -29.13
N CYS A 29 -6.37 3.45 -29.05
CA CYS A 29 -7.06 2.97 -27.87
C CYS A 29 -8.40 2.34 -28.23
N SER A 30 -8.66 1.15 -27.70
CA SER A 30 -9.99 0.52 -27.83
C SER A 30 -11.09 1.38 -27.19
N THR A 31 -12.34 1.19 -27.65
CA THR A 31 -13.47 1.96 -27.14
C THR A 31 -13.81 1.58 -25.70
N HIS A 32 -13.50 2.44 -24.74
CA HIS A 32 -13.96 2.30 -23.36
C HIS A 32 -15.18 3.20 -23.14
N PHE A 33 -16.32 2.59 -22.90
CA PHE A 33 -17.59 3.28 -22.65
C PHE A 33 -18.32 2.55 -21.52
N ILE A 34 -18.79 3.28 -20.52
CA ILE A 34 -19.61 2.73 -19.44
C ILE A 34 -20.67 3.75 -19.02
N LYS A 35 -21.86 3.28 -18.73
CA LYS A 35 -22.92 4.14 -18.20
C LYS A 35 -22.68 4.49 -16.76
N GLN A 36 -22.90 5.75 -16.39
CA GLN A 36 -22.63 6.27 -15.05
C GLN A 36 -23.30 5.45 -13.95
N TYR A 37 -24.59 5.13 -14.11
CA TYR A 37 -25.35 4.38 -13.10
C TYR A 37 -24.76 2.98 -12.81
N LEU A 38 -24.06 2.36 -13.77
CA LEU A 38 -23.40 1.06 -13.54
C LEU A 38 -22.19 1.19 -12.60
N ILE A 39 -21.40 2.26 -12.78
CA ILE A 39 -20.28 2.54 -11.87
C ILE A 39 -20.82 2.86 -10.49
N GLU A 40 -21.81 3.75 -10.39
CA GLU A 40 -22.42 4.16 -9.13
C GLU A 40 -23.01 2.97 -8.37
N ALA A 41 -23.78 2.12 -9.05
CA ALA A 41 -24.35 0.93 -8.44
C ALA A 41 -23.29 -0.06 -7.98
N THR A 42 -22.23 -0.26 -8.77
CA THR A 42 -21.14 -1.18 -8.41
C THR A 42 -20.35 -0.66 -7.20
N VAL A 43 -20.00 0.64 -7.20
CA VAL A 43 -19.26 1.27 -6.08
C VAL A 43 -20.10 1.24 -4.81
N LEU A 44 -21.39 1.59 -4.89
CA LEU A 44 -22.29 1.54 -3.74
C LEU A 44 -22.42 0.13 -3.18
N ALA A 45 -22.63 -0.86 -4.03
CA ALA A 45 -22.75 -2.27 -3.62
C ALA A 45 -21.48 -2.77 -2.91
N ASP A 46 -20.31 -2.39 -3.41
CA ASP A 46 -19.02 -2.77 -2.82
C ASP A 46 -18.80 -2.08 -1.44
N ILE A 47 -19.11 -0.78 -1.34
CA ILE A 47 -19.06 -0.05 -0.05
C ILE A 47 -20.04 -0.68 0.95
N GLN A 48 -21.26 -0.99 0.55
CA GLN A 48 -22.24 -1.63 1.41
C GLN A 48 -21.80 -3.02 1.87
N ALA A 49 -21.18 -3.82 0.99
CA ALA A 49 -20.67 -5.14 1.33
C ALA A 49 -19.55 -5.04 2.37
N LYS A 50 -18.58 -4.15 2.17
CA LYS A 50 -17.47 -3.90 3.11
C LYS A 50 -17.97 -3.32 4.44
N SER A 51 -18.91 -2.39 4.41
CA SER A 51 -19.51 -1.82 5.64
C SER A 51 -20.24 -2.88 6.46
N ARG A 52 -20.99 -3.78 5.81
CA ARG A 52 -21.64 -4.91 6.49
C ARG A 52 -20.63 -5.87 7.10
N MET A 53 -19.52 -6.14 6.43
CA MET A 53 -18.43 -6.94 6.95
C MET A 53 -17.85 -6.32 8.23
N VAL A 54 -17.54 -5.01 8.20
CA VAL A 54 -17.01 -4.29 9.38
C VAL A 54 -17.95 -4.29 10.57
N LEU A 55 -19.27 -4.30 10.33
CA LEU A 55 -20.27 -4.32 11.41
C LEU A 55 -20.52 -5.71 12.00
N ARG A 56 -20.35 -6.78 11.22
CA ARG A 56 -20.77 -8.13 11.58
C ARG A 56 -19.62 -9.06 11.94
N GLU A 57 -18.45 -8.82 11.41
CA GLU A 57 -17.32 -9.72 11.55
C GLU A 57 -16.31 -9.17 12.57
N ALA A 58 -16.08 -9.91 13.65
CA ALA A 58 -15.08 -9.54 14.66
C ALA A 58 -13.65 -9.52 14.10
N ASP A 59 -13.40 -10.29 13.04
CA ASP A 59 -12.11 -10.41 12.38
C ASP A 59 -11.97 -9.55 11.10
N ALA A 60 -12.90 -8.61 10.87
CA ALA A 60 -12.85 -7.72 9.69
C ALA A 60 -11.51 -7.00 9.55
N LYS A 61 -10.91 -6.54 10.66
CA LYS A 61 -9.58 -5.94 10.66
C LYS A 61 -8.52 -6.91 10.13
N ALA A 62 -8.54 -8.16 10.60
CA ALA A 62 -7.60 -9.19 10.13
C ALA A 62 -7.73 -9.45 8.63
N ARG A 63 -8.94 -9.45 8.08
CA ARG A 63 -9.18 -9.60 6.63
C ARG A 63 -8.65 -8.41 5.82
N PHE A 64 -8.84 -7.18 6.27
CA PHE A 64 -8.30 -6.00 5.61
C PHE A 64 -6.77 -5.95 5.72
N MET A 65 -6.21 -6.32 6.87
CA MET A 65 -4.78 -6.45 7.03
C MET A 65 -4.20 -7.54 6.11
N ALA A 66 -4.84 -8.69 6.00
CA ALA A 66 -4.45 -9.76 5.07
C ALA A 66 -4.57 -9.34 3.59
N TYR A 67 -5.52 -8.48 3.24
CA TYR A 67 -5.60 -7.90 1.90
C TYR A 67 -4.40 -6.98 1.62
N LYS A 68 -4.09 -6.08 2.55
CA LYS A 68 -2.95 -5.16 2.44
C LYS A 68 -1.62 -5.89 2.40
N SER A 69 -1.43 -6.89 3.26
CA SER A 69 -0.19 -7.68 3.33
C SER A 69 0.08 -8.56 2.09
N ARG A 70 -0.93 -8.83 1.27
CA ARG A 70 -0.71 -9.45 -0.06
C ARG A 70 -0.04 -8.50 -1.05
N GLN A 71 -0.07 -7.21 -0.80
CA GLN A 71 0.60 -6.19 -1.61
C GLN A 71 2.03 -5.93 -1.11
N HIS A 72 2.29 -6.23 0.16
CA HIS A 72 3.61 -6.20 0.78
C HIS A 72 4.00 -7.62 1.22
N GLU A 73 5.26 -8.00 1.06
CA GLU A 73 5.76 -9.28 1.55
C GLU A 73 5.51 -9.39 3.06
N ASN A 74 4.79 -10.44 3.47
CA ASN A 74 4.49 -10.69 4.88
C ASN A 74 5.78 -10.81 5.67
N ARG A 75 5.89 -10.03 6.74
CA ARG A 75 6.98 -10.16 7.70
C ARG A 75 6.89 -11.52 8.40
N SER A 76 7.80 -12.42 8.05
CA SER A 76 7.84 -13.77 8.60
C SER A 76 8.35 -13.77 10.05
N ALA A 77 8.07 -14.84 10.80
CA ALA A 77 8.66 -15.03 12.13
C ALA A 77 10.19 -15.02 12.11
N GLU A 78 10.77 -15.41 10.96
CA GLU A 78 12.22 -15.40 10.70
C GLU A 78 12.78 -13.98 10.61
N GLU A 79 12.04 -13.01 10.02
CA GLU A 79 12.47 -11.60 9.98
C GLU A 79 12.52 -10.98 11.38
N LYS A 80 11.53 -11.25 12.23
CA LYS A 80 11.52 -10.79 13.62
C LYS A 80 12.68 -11.37 14.42
N LYS A 81 12.99 -12.65 14.18
CA LYS A 81 14.16 -13.31 14.79
C LYS A 81 15.45 -12.66 14.31
N ARG A 82 15.56 -12.43 13.00
CA ARG A 82 16.72 -11.76 12.40
C ARG A 82 16.94 -10.36 12.96
N GLU A 83 15.87 -9.58 13.13
CA GLU A 83 15.94 -8.26 13.76
C GLU A 83 16.56 -8.32 15.17
N ALA A 84 16.07 -9.24 16.01
CA ALA A 84 16.59 -9.41 17.37
C ALA A 84 18.07 -9.83 17.36
N GLU A 85 18.47 -10.71 16.44
CA GLU A 85 19.85 -11.14 16.25
C GLU A 85 20.76 -9.98 15.83
N VAL A 86 20.32 -9.19 14.81
CA VAL A 86 21.08 -8.03 14.32
C VAL A 86 21.27 -6.99 15.43
N LYS A 87 20.19 -6.67 16.15
CA LYS A 87 20.26 -5.72 17.26
C LYS A 87 21.23 -6.19 18.35
N LYS A 88 21.12 -7.44 18.77
CA LYS A 88 22.02 -8.03 19.75
C LYS A 88 23.48 -7.98 19.30
N ARG A 89 23.73 -8.30 18.02
CA ARG A 89 25.08 -8.29 17.47
C ARG A 89 25.66 -6.88 17.37
N LEU A 90 24.84 -5.88 17.04
CA LEU A 90 25.27 -4.47 17.07
C LEU A 90 25.71 -4.04 18.48
N ASP A 91 24.92 -4.39 19.52
CA ASP A 91 25.27 -4.10 20.93
C ASP A 91 26.55 -4.82 21.37
N GLU A 92 26.79 -6.05 20.89
CA GLU A 92 28.05 -6.79 21.16
C GLU A 92 29.25 -6.12 20.47
N LEU A 93 29.09 -5.70 19.20
CA LEU A 93 30.16 -5.02 18.46
C LEU A 93 30.53 -3.69 19.10
N ASP A 94 29.60 -2.94 19.64
CA ASP A 94 29.88 -1.71 20.35
C ASP A 94 30.75 -1.94 21.58
N LYS A 95 30.43 -2.98 22.36
CA LYS A 95 31.24 -3.37 23.51
C LYS A 95 32.64 -3.85 23.12
N LEU A 96 32.76 -4.63 22.05
CA LEU A 96 34.05 -5.12 21.55
C LEU A 96 34.92 -3.98 21.04
N ILE A 97 34.36 -3.05 20.27
CA ILE A 97 35.07 -1.87 19.76
C ILE A 97 35.57 -1.02 20.94
N GLN A 98 34.72 -0.79 21.95
CA GLN A 98 35.10 -0.06 23.14
C GLN A 98 36.24 -0.77 23.92
N GLY A 99 36.12 -2.08 24.13
CA GLY A 99 37.15 -2.87 24.84
C GLY A 99 38.50 -2.85 24.12
N ILE A 100 38.53 -2.97 22.79
CA ILE A 100 39.76 -2.88 22.00
C ILE A 100 40.39 -1.49 22.12
N TYR A 101 39.55 -0.44 22.13
CA TYR A 101 40.06 0.93 22.32
C TYR A 101 40.71 1.13 23.70
N GLU A 102 40.08 0.60 24.76
CA GLU A 102 40.60 0.63 26.13
C GLU A 102 41.92 -0.16 26.23
N ASP A 103 41.99 -1.36 25.67
CA ASP A 103 43.22 -2.20 25.67
C ASP A 103 44.36 -1.57 24.86
N LYS A 104 44.05 -0.87 23.75
CA LYS A 104 45.04 -0.08 23.00
C LYS A 104 45.63 1.03 23.87
N VAL A 105 44.76 1.80 24.56
CA VAL A 105 45.20 2.90 25.43
C VAL A 105 46.06 2.39 26.58
N LEU A 106 45.76 1.20 27.12
CA LEU A 106 46.49 0.57 28.22
C LEU A 106 47.75 -0.19 27.76
N GLY A 107 48.01 -0.26 26.45
CA GLY A 107 49.18 -0.95 25.91
C GLY A 107 49.15 -2.48 26.06
N ARG A 108 47.97 -3.08 26.26
CA ARG A 108 47.82 -4.51 26.52
C ARG A 108 47.88 -5.37 25.26
N VAL A 109 47.58 -4.78 24.11
CA VAL A 109 47.52 -5.47 22.81
C VAL A 109 48.38 -4.71 21.79
N PRO A 110 49.13 -5.39 20.91
CA PRO A 110 49.90 -4.77 19.85
C PRO A 110 49.03 -3.89 18.94
N GLU A 111 49.57 -2.76 18.49
CA GLU A 111 48.80 -1.75 17.75
C GLU A 111 48.25 -2.27 16.41
N ASP A 112 49.03 -3.07 15.70
CA ASP A 112 48.67 -3.70 14.44
C ASP A 112 47.45 -4.64 14.60
N VAL A 113 47.39 -5.41 15.69
CA VAL A 113 46.26 -6.27 16.03
C VAL A 113 45.02 -5.44 16.36
N CYS A 114 45.18 -4.35 17.14
CA CYS A 114 44.07 -3.45 17.44
C CYS A 114 43.47 -2.84 16.17
N ILE A 115 44.30 -2.34 15.23
CA ILE A 115 43.85 -1.74 13.98
C ILE A 115 43.07 -2.77 13.15
N ASN A 116 43.58 -3.96 12.94
CA ASN A 116 42.94 -5.01 12.19
C ASN A 116 41.56 -5.41 12.77
N LEU A 117 41.47 -5.53 14.10
CA LEU A 117 40.21 -5.86 14.78
C LEU A 117 39.21 -4.73 14.69
N LEU A 118 39.66 -3.47 14.88
CA LEU A 118 38.78 -2.29 14.73
C LEU A 118 38.21 -2.16 13.31
N GLU A 119 39.04 -2.37 12.29
CA GLU A 119 38.58 -2.35 10.90
C GLU A 119 37.53 -3.44 10.62
N LYS A 120 37.81 -4.67 11.08
CA LYS A 120 36.87 -5.79 10.92
C LYS A 120 35.53 -5.51 11.60
N TYR A 121 35.56 -5.11 12.88
CA TYR A 121 34.32 -4.87 13.63
C TYR A 121 33.57 -3.62 13.15
N SER A 122 34.29 -2.58 12.72
CA SER A 122 33.68 -1.38 12.13
C SER A 122 32.98 -1.69 10.80
N THR A 123 33.58 -2.56 9.98
CA THR A 123 32.97 -2.99 8.69
C THR A 123 31.73 -3.83 8.94
N GLU A 124 31.82 -4.81 9.86
CA GLU A 124 30.66 -5.63 10.25
C GLU A 124 29.54 -4.76 10.82
N LYS A 125 29.85 -3.81 11.70
CA LYS A 125 28.89 -2.88 12.29
C LYS A 125 28.18 -2.04 11.22
N LYS A 126 28.92 -1.49 10.25
CA LYS A 126 28.31 -0.72 9.13
C LYS A 126 27.34 -1.56 8.34
N SER A 127 27.68 -2.79 7.99
CA SER A 127 26.79 -3.69 7.25
C SER A 127 25.53 -4.02 8.02
N LEU A 128 25.66 -4.38 9.31
CA LEU A 128 24.51 -4.69 10.17
C LEU A 128 23.65 -3.47 10.47
N SER A 129 24.24 -2.27 10.60
CA SER A 129 23.48 -1.04 10.78
C SER A 129 22.61 -0.73 9.56
N ALA A 130 23.14 -0.89 8.35
CA ALA A 130 22.36 -0.71 7.13
C ALA A 130 21.20 -1.75 7.03
N GLU A 131 21.46 -3.01 7.39
CA GLU A 131 20.42 -4.04 7.47
C GLU A 131 19.34 -3.66 8.49
N TYR A 132 19.73 -3.18 9.67
CA TYR A 132 18.81 -2.78 10.73
C TYR A 132 17.94 -1.58 10.35
N GLU A 133 18.50 -0.59 9.64
CA GLU A 133 17.73 0.55 9.11
C GLU A 133 16.61 0.09 8.17
N VAL A 134 16.89 -0.84 7.25
CA VAL A 134 15.89 -1.41 6.35
C VAL A 134 14.76 -2.12 7.12
N ILE A 135 15.11 -2.85 8.18
CA ILE A 135 14.14 -3.53 9.05
C ILE A 135 13.23 -2.50 9.75
N LEU A 136 13.82 -1.43 10.30
CA LEU A 136 13.06 -0.36 10.97
C LEU A 136 12.11 0.40 10.03
N GLU A 137 12.54 0.63 8.79
CA GLU A 137 11.67 1.27 7.78
C GLU A 137 10.46 0.40 7.44
N ARG A 138 10.66 -0.91 7.33
CA ARG A 138 9.56 -1.87 7.13
C ARG A 138 8.59 -1.88 8.32
N GLU A 139 9.09 -1.88 9.56
CA GLU A 139 8.22 -1.78 10.74
C GLU A 139 7.36 -0.52 10.77
N LYS A 140 7.95 0.61 10.38
CA LYS A 140 7.20 1.87 10.27
C LYS A 140 6.10 1.78 9.22
N ALA A 141 6.38 1.11 8.10
CA ALA A 141 5.38 0.86 7.05
C ALA A 141 4.24 -0.03 7.56
N ASP A 142 4.55 -1.14 8.26
CA ASP A 142 3.53 -2.05 8.83
C ASP A 142 2.61 -1.33 9.84
N LYS A 143 3.18 -0.52 10.74
CA LYS A 143 2.40 0.27 11.70
C LYS A 143 1.48 1.30 11.00
N LYS A 144 1.97 1.90 9.91
CA LYS A 144 1.17 2.82 9.10
C LYS A 144 0.02 2.09 8.42
N ASP A 145 0.27 0.88 7.91
CA ASP A 145 -0.74 0.05 7.27
C ASP A 145 -1.85 -0.33 8.24
N GLU A 146 -1.51 -0.64 9.49
CA GLU A 146 -2.50 -0.91 10.53
C GLU A 146 -3.37 0.32 10.82
N ALA A 147 -2.77 1.50 10.95
CA ALA A 147 -3.48 2.76 11.15
C ALA A 147 -4.39 3.10 9.96
N ASP A 148 -3.92 2.88 8.74
CA ASP A 148 -4.71 3.08 7.52
C ASP A 148 -5.93 2.16 7.46
N VAL A 149 -5.80 0.89 7.88
CA VAL A 149 -6.92 -0.06 7.96
C VAL A 149 -7.93 0.37 9.02
N ASP A 150 -7.48 0.80 10.21
CA ASP A 150 -8.36 1.27 11.27
C ASP A 150 -9.15 2.53 10.83
N GLU A 151 -8.49 3.46 10.15
CA GLU A 151 -9.13 4.65 9.58
C GLU A 151 -10.14 4.27 8.51
N PHE A 152 -9.82 3.35 7.61
CA PHE A 152 -10.74 2.84 6.60
C PHE A 152 -11.99 2.22 7.22
N MET A 153 -11.81 1.37 8.23
CA MET A 153 -12.93 0.76 8.95
C MET A 153 -13.80 1.78 9.66
N SER A 154 -13.18 2.79 10.28
CA SER A 154 -13.89 3.89 10.94
C SER A 154 -14.78 4.66 9.94
N ARG A 155 -14.23 4.98 8.76
CA ARG A 155 -14.98 5.67 7.69
C ARG A 155 -16.09 4.81 7.12
N LEU A 156 -15.86 3.51 6.89
CA LEU A 156 -16.88 2.58 6.42
C LEU A 156 -18.09 2.51 7.35
N ARG A 157 -17.87 2.58 8.68
CA ARG A 157 -18.96 2.56 9.68
C ARG A 157 -19.92 3.74 9.51
N LYS A 158 -19.44 4.91 9.09
CA LYS A 158 -20.29 6.10 8.84
C LYS A 158 -21.32 5.83 7.74
N TYR A 159 -20.95 4.99 6.76
CA TYR A 159 -21.76 4.76 5.55
C TYR A 159 -22.48 3.41 5.54
N ALA A 160 -22.57 2.72 6.69
CA ALA A 160 -23.15 1.39 6.78
C ALA A 160 -24.64 1.31 6.38
N GLY A 161 -25.38 2.42 6.53
CA GLY A 161 -26.79 2.53 6.16
C GLY A 161 -27.06 3.27 4.83
N ALA A 162 -26.00 3.58 4.07
CA ALA A 162 -26.17 4.36 2.85
C ALA A 162 -26.96 3.60 1.79
N THR A 163 -28.01 4.22 1.24
CA THR A 163 -28.84 3.70 0.16
C THR A 163 -28.46 4.26 -1.20
N GLU A 164 -27.76 5.39 -1.23
CA GLU A 164 -27.33 6.08 -2.43
C GLU A 164 -25.85 6.44 -2.33
N LEU A 165 -25.16 6.47 -3.47
CA LEU A 165 -23.75 6.89 -3.55
C LEU A 165 -23.68 8.42 -3.52
N THR A 166 -23.10 8.98 -2.49
CA THR A 166 -22.90 10.43 -2.37
C THR A 166 -21.50 10.84 -2.78
N ARG A 167 -21.34 12.12 -3.17
CA ARG A 167 -20.02 12.68 -3.45
C ARG A 167 -19.08 12.59 -2.24
N GLU A 168 -19.61 12.79 -1.03
CA GLU A 168 -18.85 12.70 0.20
C GLU A 168 -18.27 11.30 0.40
N MET A 169 -19.08 10.24 0.21
CA MET A 169 -18.61 8.85 0.26
C MET A 169 -17.45 8.60 -0.72
N CYS A 170 -17.59 9.09 -1.96
CA CYS A 170 -16.54 8.95 -2.95
C CYS A 170 -15.26 9.67 -2.52
N LEU A 171 -15.37 10.90 -2.02
CA LEU A 171 -14.23 11.69 -1.57
C LEU A 171 -13.56 11.10 -0.32
N ASP A 172 -14.33 10.49 0.58
CA ASP A 172 -13.81 9.90 1.81
C ASP A 172 -13.12 8.56 1.57
N LEU A 173 -13.71 7.70 0.74
CA LEU A 173 -13.31 6.30 0.64
C LEU A 173 -12.52 5.98 -0.63
N ILE A 174 -12.90 6.55 -1.79
CA ILE A 174 -12.42 6.11 -3.09
C ILE A 174 -11.18 6.90 -3.52
N GLY A 175 -10.11 6.18 -3.87
CA GLY A 175 -8.94 6.75 -4.52
C GLY A 175 -9.21 6.96 -6.00
N TYR A 176 -9.51 5.89 -6.71
CA TYR A 176 -9.89 5.89 -8.12
C TYR A 176 -10.63 4.59 -8.49
N VAL A 177 -11.22 4.59 -9.67
CA VAL A 177 -11.92 3.43 -10.24
C VAL A 177 -11.38 3.18 -11.63
N THR A 178 -11.06 1.92 -11.96
CA THR A 178 -10.70 1.52 -13.32
C THR A 178 -11.78 0.63 -13.93
N VAL A 179 -11.90 0.71 -15.25
CA VAL A 179 -12.85 -0.07 -16.03
C VAL A 179 -12.07 -0.79 -17.11
N ASP A 180 -12.18 -2.11 -17.14
CA ASP A 180 -11.51 -2.94 -18.13
C ASP A 180 -12.03 -2.73 -19.55
N GLU A 181 -11.21 -3.14 -20.50
CA GLU A 181 -11.59 -3.16 -21.91
C GLU A 181 -12.75 -4.09 -22.18
N ASN A 182 -13.51 -3.78 -23.23
CA ASN A 182 -14.59 -4.63 -23.67
C ASN A 182 -14.03 -5.77 -24.55
N THR A 183 -13.91 -6.95 -24.01
CA THR A 183 -13.41 -8.14 -24.72
C THR A 183 -14.50 -8.87 -25.54
N GLY A 184 -15.71 -8.32 -25.64
CA GLY A 184 -16.81 -8.89 -26.44
C GLY A 184 -18.18 -8.30 -26.08
N ARG A 185 -19.11 -8.37 -27.01
CA ARG A 185 -20.48 -7.80 -26.87
C ARG A 185 -21.30 -8.35 -25.70
N THR A 186 -20.94 -9.54 -25.18
CA THR A 186 -21.72 -10.28 -24.16
C THR A 186 -21.09 -10.36 -22.79
N LYS A 187 -19.80 -9.98 -22.64
CA LYS A 187 -19.13 -10.08 -21.33
C LYS A 187 -19.30 -8.79 -20.51
N PRO A 188 -19.71 -8.88 -19.23
CA PRO A 188 -19.75 -7.73 -18.35
C PRO A 188 -18.35 -7.17 -18.16
N ARG A 189 -18.19 -5.85 -18.16
CA ARG A 189 -16.92 -5.19 -17.89
C ARG A 189 -16.57 -5.32 -16.42
N LYS A 190 -15.33 -5.63 -16.13
CA LYS A 190 -14.84 -5.59 -14.76
C LYS A 190 -14.59 -4.13 -14.36
N ILE A 191 -15.02 -3.79 -13.16
CA ILE A 191 -14.81 -2.50 -12.52
C ILE A 191 -13.96 -2.79 -11.30
N HIS A 192 -12.78 -2.15 -11.21
CA HIS A 192 -11.89 -2.26 -10.07
C HIS A 192 -11.95 -0.97 -9.28
N ILE A 193 -12.19 -1.09 -7.98
CA ILE A 193 -12.35 0.01 -7.05
C ILE A 193 -11.14 0.02 -6.12
N TYR A 194 -10.40 1.14 -6.10
CA TYR A 194 -9.22 1.32 -5.26
C TYR A 194 -9.52 2.33 -4.16
N TYR A 195 -9.35 1.90 -2.93
CA TYR A 195 -9.66 2.68 -1.74
C TYR A 195 -8.45 3.47 -1.27
N LYS A 196 -8.65 4.69 -0.78
CA LYS A 196 -7.57 5.61 -0.37
C LYS A 196 -6.63 5.03 0.70
N PHE A 197 -7.17 4.23 1.61
CA PHE A 197 -6.42 3.70 2.74
C PHE A 197 -5.89 2.28 2.51
N LEU A 198 -6.57 1.48 1.69
CA LEU A 198 -6.15 0.12 1.39
C LEU A 198 -5.18 0.06 0.21
N ASP A 199 -5.36 0.93 -0.77
CA ASP A 199 -4.68 0.88 -2.08
C ASP A 199 -3.86 2.16 -2.35
N LYS A 200 -3.35 2.82 -1.30
CA LYS A 200 -2.71 4.14 -1.39
C LYS A 200 -1.54 4.18 -2.36
N GLU A 201 -0.66 3.19 -2.31
CA GLU A 201 0.51 3.12 -3.20
C GLU A 201 0.13 2.96 -4.67
N LEU A 202 -0.92 2.19 -4.96
CA LEU A 202 -1.47 2.04 -6.31
C LEU A 202 -2.12 3.35 -6.77
N ALA A 203 -2.79 4.06 -5.84
CA ALA A 203 -3.39 5.36 -6.13
C ALA A 203 -2.33 6.42 -6.43
N ASP A 204 -1.25 6.48 -5.67
CA ASP A 204 -0.16 7.43 -5.87
C ASP A 204 0.59 7.17 -7.18
N LYS A 205 0.88 5.90 -7.50
CA LYS A 205 1.47 5.51 -8.80
C LYS A 205 0.56 5.89 -9.97
N HIS A 206 -0.75 5.69 -9.85
CA HIS A 206 -1.69 6.07 -10.90
C HIS A 206 -1.76 7.57 -11.11
N ASN A 207 -1.75 8.35 -10.03
CA ASN A 207 -1.78 9.81 -10.09
C ASN A 207 -0.48 10.41 -10.67
N ALA A 208 0.67 9.78 -10.46
CA ALA A 208 1.95 10.19 -11.03
C ALA A 208 2.05 9.96 -12.56
N LEU A 209 1.27 9.00 -13.09
CA LEU A 209 1.23 8.65 -14.51
C LEU A 209 0.09 9.33 -15.29
N ALA A 210 -0.74 10.14 -14.64
CA ALA A 210 -1.96 10.74 -15.19
C ALA A 210 -1.85 12.23 -15.45
#